data_adb81be157926d35cfc89451603b8c43
#
_entry.id   adb81be157926d35cfc89451603b8c43
#
_cell.length_a   1.000
_cell.length_b   1.000
_cell.length_c   1.000
_cell.angle_alpha   90.00
_cell.angle_beta   90.00
_cell.angle_gamma   90.00
#
_symmetry.space_group_name_H-M   'P 1'
#
loop_
_entity.id
_entity.type
_entity.pdbx_description
1 polymer ?
#
loop_
_entity_poly.entity_id
_entity_poly.type
_entity_poly.pdbx_seq_one_letter_code
_entity_poly.pdbx_strand_id
1 'polypeptide(L)'
;MDPEPVERSDKHSIMKKVGIYSGSFNPIHHGHVMLANYLVEFSDLDELWFVVTPQNPLKQKTDLLDDAERLKMVQLALGDDPRFHVSDIEMHLPRPSYTVNTLTTLSEQHPDYEFVFICGMDSLQNLKNWREYQKILDNYELLVFPREGYDGGELKDYPSVNILKTPIVEISSTFIRKCIRDGRDVRHFMPEQAFLYLKEHRLFEK
;
A
#
# COMPACT_ATOMS: atom_id res chain seq x y z
N MET A 1 22.67 -11.28 -2.39
CA MET A 1 23.02 -10.89 -1.02
C MET A 1 21.73 -11.06 -0.24
N ASP A 2 21.63 -12.12 0.54
CA ASP A 2 20.43 -12.41 1.31
C ASP A 2 20.21 -11.29 2.31
N PRO A 3 18.96 -10.81 2.48
CA PRO A 3 18.66 -9.81 3.50
C PRO A 3 18.93 -10.44 4.87
N GLU A 4 19.83 -9.83 5.65
CA GLU A 4 19.98 -10.23 7.04
C GLU A 4 18.68 -9.92 7.78
N PRO A 5 18.16 -10.86 8.59
CA PRO A 5 17.02 -10.59 9.43
C PRO A 5 17.38 -9.44 10.38
N VAL A 6 16.53 -8.42 10.42
CA VAL A 6 16.64 -7.41 11.45
C VAL A 6 16.48 -8.14 12.79
N GLU A 7 17.51 -8.14 13.63
CA GLU A 7 17.38 -8.62 15.01
C GLU A 7 16.24 -7.79 15.63
N ARG A 8 15.13 -8.46 15.92
CA ARG A 8 14.05 -7.87 16.73
C ARG A 8 14.66 -7.64 18.12
N SER A 9 15.26 -6.47 18.31
CA SER A 9 15.66 -6.03 19.65
C SER A 9 14.44 -6.17 20.56
N ASP A 10 14.66 -6.64 21.78
CA ASP A 10 13.59 -6.75 22.80
C ASP A 10 12.78 -5.47 22.86
N LYS A 11 11.66 -5.46 22.12
CA LYS A 11 10.82 -4.28 21.95
C LYS A 11 10.08 -3.99 23.25
N HIS A 12 10.60 -3.06 24.03
CA HIS A 12 9.84 -2.32 25.02
C HIS A 12 9.29 -1.01 24.42
N SER A 13 8.81 -1.06 23.17
CA SER A 13 7.94 0.01 22.67
C SER A 13 6.55 -0.24 23.24
N ILE A 14 6.03 0.72 23.99
CA ILE A 14 4.67 0.69 24.55
C ILE A 14 3.63 0.83 23.43
N MET A 15 4.04 1.32 22.25
CA MET A 15 3.18 1.59 21.10
C MET A 15 3.37 0.53 19.99
N LYS A 16 2.27 0.06 19.44
CA LYS A 16 2.24 -0.86 18.32
C LYS A 16 2.60 -0.12 17.03
N LYS A 17 3.62 -0.61 16.31
CA LYS A 17 4.10 0.04 15.06
C LYS A 17 3.37 -0.53 13.86
N VAL A 18 2.60 0.32 13.17
CA VAL A 18 1.67 -0.08 12.10
C VAL A 18 2.02 0.59 10.78
N GLY A 19 2.32 -0.22 9.77
CA GLY A 19 2.57 0.27 8.42
C GLY A 19 1.28 0.61 7.68
N ILE A 20 1.15 1.82 7.14
CA ILE A 20 0.02 2.26 6.33
C ILE A 20 0.38 2.17 4.85
N TYR A 21 -0.20 1.19 4.18
CA TYR A 21 -0.02 0.94 2.75
C TYR A 21 -1.28 1.33 1.98
N SER A 22 -1.34 2.60 1.56
CA SER A 22 -2.48 3.15 0.81
C SER A 22 -2.35 2.86 -0.69
N GLY A 23 -3.45 2.43 -1.29
CA GLY A 23 -3.48 2.14 -2.72
C GLY A 23 -4.88 1.98 -3.29
N SER A 24 -5.00 2.15 -4.62
CA SER A 24 -6.26 1.87 -5.30
C SER A 24 -6.57 0.38 -5.38
N PHE A 25 -5.55 -0.49 -5.36
CA PHE A 25 -5.66 -1.96 -5.48
C PHE A 25 -6.68 -2.38 -6.56
N ASN A 26 -6.45 -1.96 -7.80
CA ASN A 26 -7.40 -2.06 -8.91
C ASN A 26 -6.89 -2.94 -10.08
N PRO A 27 -6.79 -4.29 -9.90
CA PRO A 27 -6.98 -5.07 -8.67
C PRO A 27 -5.73 -5.17 -7.81
N ILE A 28 -5.90 -5.71 -6.60
CA ILE A 28 -4.79 -6.23 -5.80
C ILE A 28 -4.11 -7.39 -6.52
N HIS A 29 -2.78 -7.55 -6.33
CA HIS A 29 -2.00 -8.59 -7.00
C HIS A 29 -0.85 -9.07 -6.11
N HIS A 30 -0.17 -10.14 -6.52
CA HIS A 30 0.93 -10.73 -5.75
C HIS A 30 2.05 -9.73 -5.44
N GLY A 31 2.33 -8.77 -6.32
CA GLY A 31 3.32 -7.73 -6.04
C GLY A 31 3.00 -6.90 -4.78
N HIS A 32 1.72 -6.60 -4.54
CA HIS A 32 1.31 -5.91 -3.32
C HIS A 32 1.47 -6.80 -2.07
N VAL A 33 1.01 -8.05 -2.16
CA VAL A 33 1.03 -8.99 -1.01
C VAL A 33 2.45 -9.41 -0.66
N MET A 34 3.30 -9.66 -1.65
CA MET A 34 4.72 -10.00 -1.43
C MET A 34 5.48 -8.85 -0.79
N LEU A 35 5.24 -7.61 -1.24
CA LEU A 35 5.83 -6.42 -0.62
C LEU A 35 5.37 -6.29 0.83
N ALA A 36 4.07 -6.41 1.09
CA ALA A 36 3.52 -6.32 2.44
C ALA A 36 4.12 -7.38 3.38
N ASN A 37 4.22 -8.63 2.90
CA ASN A 37 4.87 -9.70 3.65
C ASN A 37 6.35 -9.40 3.93
N TYR A 38 7.08 -8.90 2.93
CA TYR A 38 8.47 -8.50 3.12
C TYR A 38 8.60 -7.41 4.20
N LEU A 39 7.75 -6.38 4.15
CA LEU A 39 7.79 -5.28 5.10
C LEU A 39 7.57 -5.75 6.53
N VAL A 40 6.57 -6.58 6.78
CA VAL A 40 6.30 -7.09 8.14
C VAL A 40 7.41 -8.04 8.63
N GLU A 41 8.01 -8.84 7.76
CA GLU A 41 9.06 -9.80 8.17
C GLU A 41 10.45 -9.17 8.32
N PHE A 42 10.78 -8.14 7.53
CA PHE A 42 12.13 -7.57 7.43
C PHE A 42 12.22 -6.10 7.87
N SER A 43 11.20 -5.54 8.50
CA SER A 43 11.26 -4.26 9.20
C SER A 43 10.82 -4.43 10.65
N ASP A 44 10.66 -3.33 11.37
CA ASP A 44 10.21 -3.32 12.76
C ASP A 44 8.68 -3.11 12.91
N LEU A 45 7.92 -3.29 11.83
CA LEU A 45 6.47 -3.24 11.86
C LEU A 45 5.89 -4.44 12.62
N ASP A 46 4.89 -4.18 13.46
CA ASP A 46 4.10 -5.23 14.11
C ASP A 46 3.00 -5.75 13.20
N GLU A 47 2.40 -4.87 12.41
CA GLU A 47 1.40 -5.21 11.38
C GLU A 47 1.38 -4.17 10.25
N LEU A 48 0.65 -4.48 9.17
CA LEU A 48 0.48 -3.60 8.03
C LEU A 48 -1.00 -3.47 7.67
N TRP A 49 -1.47 -2.23 7.50
CA TRP A 49 -2.82 -1.91 7.09
C TRP A 49 -2.88 -1.53 5.61
N PHE A 50 -3.65 -2.30 4.85
CA PHE A 50 -4.01 -1.97 3.47
C PHE A 50 -5.15 -0.96 3.50
N VAL A 51 -4.88 0.28 3.15
CA VAL A 51 -5.89 1.35 3.09
C VAL A 51 -6.36 1.50 1.64
N VAL A 52 -7.61 1.12 1.39
CA VAL A 52 -8.18 1.19 0.03
C VAL A 52 -8.59 2.62 -0.30
N THR A 53 -7.85 3.25 -1.23
CA THR A 53 -8.07 4.64 -1.64
C THR A 53 -9.22 4.73 -2.64
N PRO A 54 -10.31 5.48 -2.36
CA PRO A 54 -11.45 5.63 -3.26
C PRO A 54 -11.07 6.32 -4.56
N GLN A 55 -10.34 7.43 -4.46
CA GLN A 55 -9.88 8.19 -5.60
C GLN A 55 -8.57 8.89 -5.30
N ASN A 56 -7.51 8.47 -5.98
CA ASN A 56 -6.28 9.24 -5.98
C ASN A 56 -6.47 10.53 -6.80
N PRO A 57 -6.26 11.73 -6.22
CA PRO A 57 -6.47 13.01 -6.92
C PRO A 57 -5.58 13.16 -8.17
N LEU A 58 -4.49 12.40 -8.25
CA LEU A 58 -3.52 12.44 -9.36
C LEU A 58 -3.81 11.42 -10.47
N LYS A 59 -4.84 10.56 -10.33
CA LYS A 59 -5.18 9.51 -11.31
C LYS A 59 -6.53 9.78 -11.97
N GLN A 60 -6.62 9.52 -13.30
CA GLN A 60 -7.89 9.59 -14.04
C GLN A 60 -8.80 8.40 -13.72
N LYS A 61 -10.12 8.64 -13.73
CA LYS A 61 -11.16 7.67 -13.30
C LYS A 61 -11.47 6.54 -14.28
N THR A 62 -10.94 6.53 -15.48
CA THR A 62 -11.48 5.76 -16.62
C THR A 62 -11.55 4.25 -16.46
N ASP A 63 -10.77 3.65 -15.52
CA ASP A 63 -10.70 2.19 -15.33
C ASP A 63 -10.80 1.78 -13.86
N LEU A 64 -11.29 2.65 -12.97
CA LEU A 64 -11.35 2.37 -11.54
C LEU A 64 -12.67 1.67 -11.21
N LEU A 65 -12.59 0.47 -10.63
CA LEU A 65 -13.75 -0.24 -10.08
C LEU A 65 -14.33 0.51 -8.87
N ASP A 66 -15.57 0.19 -8.56
CA ASP A 66 -16.22 0.68 -7.36
C ASP A 66 -15.41 0.34 -6.11
N ASP A 67 -15.46 1.23 -5.13
CA ASP A 67 -14.68 1.11 -3.90
C ASP A 67 -14.97 -0.20 -3.17
N ALA A 68 -16.23 -0.63 -3.12
CA ALA A 68 -16.67 -1.87 -2.48
C ALA A 68 -16.05 -3.12 -3.14
N GLU A 69 -15.96 -3.14 -4.49
CA GLU A 69 -15.36 -4.25 -5.25
C GLU A 69 -13.87 -4.38 -4.93
N ARG A 70 -13.15 -3.24 -4.89
CA ARG A 70 -11.72 -3.21 -4.59
C ARG A 70 -11.44 -3.60 -3.14
N LEU A 71 -12.23 -3.09 -2.20
CA LEU A 71 -12.18 -3.47 -0.78
C LEU A 71 -12.36 -4.96 -0.60
N LYS A 72 -13.41 -5.53 -1.25
CA LYS A 72 -13.70 -6.96 -1.19
C LYS A 72 -12.55 -7.81 -1.73
N MET A 73 -11.97 -7.42 -2.86
CA MET A 73 -10.81 -8.15 -3.41
C MET A 73 -9.60 -8.08 -2.49
N VAL A 74 -9.33 -6.96 -1.81
CA VAL A 74 -8.24 -6.87 -0.84
C VAL A 74 -8.49 -7.79 0.36
N GLN A 75 -9.70 -7.80 0.91
CA GLN A 75 -10.09 -8.71 1.99
C GLN A 75 -9.88 -10.18 1.62
N LEU A 76 -10.35 -10.57 0.42
CA LEU A 76 -10.20 -11.93 -0.09
C LEU A 76 -8.74 -12.32 -0.36
N ALA A 77 -7.92 -11.35 -0.80
CA ALA A 77 -6.52 -11.58 -1.08
C ALA A 77 -5.67 -11.83 0.16
N LEU A 78 -6.02 -11.20 1.28
CA LEU A 78 -5.27 -11.29 2.54
C LEU A 78 -5.78 -12.40 3.44
N GLY A 79 -7.04 -12.81 3.30
CA GLY A 79 -7.65 -13.84 4.13
C GLY A 79 -7.63 -13.48 5.62
N ASP A 80 -7.33 -14.47 6.46
CA ASP A 80 -7.32 -14.33 7.92
C ASP A 80 -5.89 -14.14 8.49
N ASP A 81 -4.95 -13.63 7.69
CA ASP A 81 -3.58 -13.38 8.19
C ASP A 81 -3.59 -12.24 9.22
N PRO A 82 -3.27 -12.53 10.50
CA PRO A 82 -3.38 -11.55 11.59
C PRO A 82 -2.36 -10.40 11.49
N ARG A 83 -1.37 -10.50 10.60
CA ARG A 83 -0.38 -9.44 10.37
C ARG A 83 -0.91 -8.33 9.48
N PHE A 84 -2.04 -8.57 8.79
CA PHE A 84 -2.62 -7.64 7.83
C PHE A 84 -4.02 -7.21 8.24
N HIS A 85 -4.27 -5.92 8.12
CA HIS A 85 -5.59 -5.34 8.30
C HIS A 85 -6.03 -4.62 7.04
N VAL A 86 -7.33 -4.67 6.73
CA VAL A 86 -7.92 -3.94 5.59
C VAL A 86 -8.76 -2.80 6.13
N SER A 87 -8.38 -1.57 5.76
CA SER A 87 -9.06 -0.36 6.21
C SER A 87 -9.78 0.34 5.05
N ASP A 88 -11.03 0.69 5.29
CA ASP A 88 -11.88 1.51 4.43
C ASP A 88 -11.96 2.98 4.88
N ILE A 89 -11.08 3.40 5.79
CA ILE A 89 -11.12 4.72 6.41
C ILE A 89 -11.22 5.86 5.39
N GLU A 90 -10.50 5.77 4.27
CA GLU A 90 -10.56 6.80 3.23
C GLU A 90 -11.92 6.89 2.52
N MET A 91 -12.77 5.85 2.61
CA MET A 91 -14.15 5.89 2.09
C MET A 91 -15.05 6.78 2.92
N HIS A 92 -14.68 7.03 4.18
CA HIS A 92 -15.41 7.85 5.14
C HIS A 92 -14.83 9.26 5.30
N LEU A 93 -13.69 9.55 4.66
CA LEU A 93 -13.06 10.86 4.67
C LEU A 93 -13.55 11.74 3.50
N PRO A 94 -13.43 13.09 3.61
CA PRO A 94 -13.73 14.00 2.51
C PRO A 94 -12.92 13.67 1.25
N ARG A 95 -13.57 13.70 0.10
CA ARG A 95 -12.92 13.46 -1.20
C ARG A 95 -12.48 14.79 -1.84
N PRO A 96 -11.32 14.80 -2.54
CA PRO A 96 -10.39 13.69 -2.78
C PRO A 96 -9.60 13.31 -1.53
N SER A 97 -9.21 12.02 -1.42
CA SER A 97 -8.43 11.52 -0.29
C SER A 97 -7.00 12.07 -0.32
N TYR A 98 -6.56 12.60 0.81
CA TYR A 98 -5.18 13.07 1.00
C TYR A 98 -4.51 12.28 2.11
N THR A 99 -3.30 11.78 1.86
CA THR A 99 -2.55 10.95 2.81
C THR A 99 -2.39 11.60 4.19
N VAL A 100 -2.16 12.90 4.25
CA VAL A 100 -2.07 13.62 5.52
C VAL A 100 -3.34 13.48 6.36
N ASN A 101 -4.53 13.54 5.74
CA ASN A 101 -5.80 13.37 6.45
C ASN A 101 -5.96 11.94 6.96
N THR A 102 -5.62 10.95 6.13
CA THR A 102 -5.67 9.53 6.49
C THR A 102 -4.80 9.26 7.72
N LEU A 103 -3.54 9.66 7.68
CA LEU A 103 -2.59 9.45 8.77
C LEU A 103 -3.01 10.18 10.04
N THR A 104 -3.45 11.44 9.93
CA THR A 104 -3.92 12.22 11.09
C THR A 104 -5.14 11.57 11.74
N THR A 105 -6.14 11.17 10.94
CA THR A 105 -7.35 10.52 11.47
C THR A 105 -7.04 9.19 12.14
N LEU A 106 -6.16 8.38 11.53
CA LEU A 106 -5.73 7.11 12.14
C LEU A 106 -5.03 7.34 13.47
N SER A 107 -4.12 8.32 13.56
CA SER A 107 -3.42 8.67 14.80
C SER A 107 -4.37 9.16 15.91
N GLU A 108 -5.41 9.90 15.54
CA GLU A 108 -6.44 10.35 16.48
C GLU A 108 -7.32 9.19 16.99
N GLN A 109 -7.64 8.22 16.11
CA GLN A 109 -8.47 7.06 16.47
C GLN A 109 -7.71 5.99 17.25
N HIS A 110 -6.41 5.90 17.07
CA HIS A 110 -5.54 4.88 17.66
C HIS A 110 -4.31 5.52 18.33
N PRO A 111 -4.48 6.22 19.46
CA PRO A 111 -3.40 6.96 20.13
C PRO A 111 -2.28 6.04 20.67
N ASP A 112 -2.57 4.74 20.81
CA ASP A 112 -1.61 3.72 21.27
C ASP A 112 -0.77 3.12 20.11
N TYR A 113 -0.96 3.59 18.86
CA TYR A 113 -0.25 3.10 17.68
C TYR A 113 0.71 4.14 17.12
N GLU A 114 1.84 3.69 16.66
CA GLU A 114 2.79 4.46 15.85
C GLU A 114 2.55 4.12 14.38
N PHE A 115 2.08 5.08 13.59
CA PHE A 115 1.83 4.87 12.18
C PHE A 115 3.04 5.23 11.33
N VAL A 116 3.40 4.33 10.42
CA VAL A 116 4.48 4.47 9.45
C VAL A 116 3.88 4.49 8.04
N PHE A 117 4.21 5.48 7.24
CA PHE A 117 3.71 5.58 5.88
C PHE A 117 4.56 4.76 4.90
N ILE A 118 3.91 3.85 4.15
CA ILE A 118 4.57 3.00 3.16
C ILE A 118 4.29 3.55 1.76
N CYS A 119 5.36 3.86 1.00
CA CYS A 119 5.22 4.34 -0.36
C CYS A 119 6.36 3.88 -1.28
N GLY A 120 6.13 3.95 -2.59
CA GLY A 120 7.19 3.71 -3.57
C GLY A 120 8.06 4.94 -3.81
N MET A 121 9.25 4.72 -4.37
CA MET A 121 10.19 5.79 -4.79
C MET A 121 9.55 6.84 -5.70
N ASP A 122 8.61 6.41 -6.56
CA ASP A 122 7.83 7.29 -7.43
C ASP A 122 6.96 8.29 -6.63
N SER A 123 6.39 7.83 -5.53
CA SER A 123 5.59 8.66 -4.62
C SER A 123 6.48 9.62 -3.82
N LEU A 124 7.62 9.13 -3.31
CA LEU A 124 8.59 9.98 -2.59
C LEU A 124 9.09 11.12 -3.49
N GLN A 125 9.49 10.81 -4.73
CA GLN A 125 9.99 11.81 -5.68
C GLN A 125 8.95 12.90 -5.98
N ASN A 126 7.66 12.57 -5.91
CA ASN A 126 6.55 13.50 -6.15
C ASN A 126 5.92 14.04 -4.86
N LEU A 127 6.43 13.68 -3.69
CA LEU A 127 5.80 14.00 -2.40
C LEU A 127 5.66 15.51 -2.15
N LYS A 128 6.60 16.34 -2.65
CA LYS A 128 6.53 17.80 -2.54
C LYS A 128 5.29 18.42 -3.19
N ASN A 129 4.64 17.69 -4.11
CA ASN A 129 3.39 18.11 -4.76
C ASN A 129 2.14 17.69 -3.98
N TRP A 130 2.32 16.94 -2.88
CA TRP A 130 1.20 16.47 -2.07
C TRP A 130 0.77 17.53 -1.06
N ARG A 131 -0.52 17.51 -0.76
CA ARG A 131 -1.08 18.42 0.25
C ARG A 131 -0.40 18.21 1.60
N GLU A 132 0.08 19.30 2.18
CA GLU A 132 0.74 19.32 3.49
C GLU A 132 1.87 18.26 3.65
N TYR A 133 2.63 18.02 2.57
CA TYR A 133 3.68 17.01 2.56
C TYR A 133 4.69 17.17 3.69
N GLN A 134 4.97 18.40 4.10
CA GLN A 134 5.88 18.67 5.21
C GLN A 134 5.36 18.09 6.53
N LYS A 135 4.04 18.17 6.76
CA LYS A 135 3.42 17.58 7.94
C LYS A 135 3.54 16.04 7.95
N ILE A 136 3.53 15.41 6.77
CA ILE A 136 3.78 13.96 6.66
C ILE A 136 5.23 13.67 7.08
N LEU A 137 6.21 14.40 6.54
CA LEU A 137 7.64 14.20 6.83
C LEU A 137 8.01 14.50 8.29
N ASP A 138 7.35 15.48 8.92
CA ASP A 138 7.67 15.91 10.27
C ASP A 138 7.07 15.01 11.37
N ASN A 139 5.96 14.29 11.05
CA ASN A 139 5.21 13.55 12.06
C ASN A 139 5.21 12.03 11.86
N TYR A 140 5.63 11.54 10.68
CA TYR A 140 5.57 10.11 10.36
C TYR A 140 6.90 9.62 9.79
N GLU A 141 7.26 8.41 10.14
CA GLU A 141 8.30 7.67 9.44
C GLU A 141 7.76 7.22 8.07
N LEU A 142 8.62 7.24 7.05
CA LEU A 142 8.33 6.75 5.71
C LEU A 142 9.20 5.53 5.42
N LEU A 143 8.58 4.37 5.16
CA LEU A 143 9.24 3.21 4.59
C LEU A 143 9.06 3.23 3.07
N VAL A 144 10.15 3.40 2.35
CA VAL A 144 10.13 3.63 0.91
C VAL A 144 10.71 2.43 0.16
N PHE A 145 9.89 1.78 -0.66
CA PHE A 145 10.35 0.67 -1.49
C PHE A 145 10.78 1.12 -2.88
N PRO A 146 11.77 0.44 -3.49
CA PRO A 146 12.29 0.81 -4.79
C PRO A 146 11.25 0.65 -5.90
N ARG A 147 11.34 1.54 -6.89
CA ARG A 147 10.58 1.49 -8.13
C ARG A 147 11.53 1.74 -9.28
N GLU A 148 11.44 0.92 -10.34
CA GLU A 148 12.25 1.11 -11.54
C GLU A 148 12.05 2.50 -12.14
N GLY A 149 13.17 3.16 -12.49
CA GLY A 149 13.16 4.50 -13.09
C GLY A 149 13.03 5.67 -12.09
N TYR A 150 13.00 5.41 -10.78
CA TYR A 150 12.92 6.44 -9.74
C TYR A 150 14.05 6.31 -8.73
N ASP A 151 14.63 7.45 -8.33
CA ASP A 151 15.74 7.54 -7.37
C ASP A 151 15.36 8.19 -6.03
N GLY A 152 14.06 8.52 -5.84
CA GLY A 152 13.53 9.17 -4.64
C GLY A 152 13.67 10.69 -4.62
N GLY A 153 14.43 11.27 -5.54
CA GLY A 153 14.58 12.72 -5.67
C GLY A 153 15.24 13.39 -4.47
N GLU A 154 14.84 14.63 -4.20
CA GLU A 154 15.46 15.47 -3.16
C GLU A 154 15.14 15.04 -1.72
N LEU A 155 14.08 14.25 -1.53
CA LEU A 155 13.63 13.84 -0.20
C LEU A 155 14.24 12.52 0.28
N LYS A 156 15.03 11.83 -0.55
CA LYS A 156 15.61 10.51 -0.22
C LYS A 156 16.48 10.49 1.04
N ASP A 157 17.12 11.61 1.34
CA ASP A 157 18.00 11.76 2.50
C ASP A 157 17.32 12.49 3.69
N TYR A 158 15.98 12.66 3.63
CA TYR A 158 15.26 13.29 4.72
C TYR A 158 15.24 12.39 5.97
N PRO A 159 15.38 12.93 7.20
CA PRO A 159 15.57 12.12 8.41
C PRO A 159 14.49 11.08 8.70
N SER A 160 13.24 11.34 8.31
CA SER A 160 12.13 10.38 8.48
C SER A 160 11.97 9.39 7.33
N VAL A 161 12.83 9.44 6.30
CA VAL A 161 12.74 8.58 5.12
C VAL A 161 13.72 7.41 5.22
N ASN A 162 13.19 6.20 5.23
CA ASN A 162 13.95 4.95 5.23
C ASN A 162 13.73 4.20 3.91
N ILE A 163 14.76 4.19 3.07
CA ILE A 163 14.73 3.47 1.79
C ILE A 163 15.11 2.01 2.01
N LEU A 164 14.19 1.12 1.66
CA LEU A 164 14.33 -0.31 1.85
C LEU A 164 14.91 -1.01 0.62
N LYS A 165 15.63 -2.10 0.85
CA LYS A 165 16.11 -3.00 -0.21
C LYS A 165 15.12 -4.16 -0.37
N THR A 166 13.94 -3.89 -0.90
CA THR A 166 12.92 -4.93 -1.12
C THR A 166 13.13 -5.64 -2.46
N PRO A 167 12.72 -6.90 -2.61
CA PRO A 167 12.63 -7.54 -3.91
C PRO A 167 11.69 -6.73 -4.82
N ILE A 168 12.12 -6.48 -6.07
CA ILE A 168 11.30 -5.80 -7.06
C ILE A 168 10.43 -6.83 -7.76
N VAL A 169 9.12 -6.64 -7.74
CA VAL A 169 8.15 -7.44 -8.46
C VAL A 169 7.45 -6.55 -9.48
N GLU A 170 7.78 -6.74 -10.75
CA GLU A 170 7.27 -5.93 -11.87
C GLU A 170 5.88 -6.37 -12.33
N ILE A 171 4.97 -6.56 -11.40
CA ILE A 171 3.54 -6.77 -11.71
C ILE A 171 2.79 -5.48 -11.40
N SER A 172 1.95 -5.02 -12.33
CA SER A 172 1.10 -3.85 -12.07
C SER A 172 -0.37 -4.17 -12.31
N SER A 173 -1.24 -3.47 -11.59
CA SER A 173 -2.69 -3.55 -11.82
C SER A 173 -3.06 -3.18 -13.26
N THR A 174 -2.36 -2.25 -13.88
CA THR A 174 -2.56 -1.86 -15.28
C THR A 174 -2.25 -3.01 -16.25
N PHE A 175 -1.16 -3.72 -16.02
CA PHE A 175 -0.83 -4.92 -16.79
C PHE A 175 -1.91 -5.99 -16.65
N ILE A 176 -2.37 -6.27 -15.43
CA ILE A 176 -3.43 -7.26 -15.16
C ILE A 176 -4.72 -6.88 -15.88
N ARG A 177 -5.19 -5.63 -15.77
CA ARG A 177 -6.41 -5.18 -16.46
C ARG A 177 -6.30 -5.30 -17.97
N LYS A 178 -5.12 -4.99 -18.54
CA LYS A 178 -4.87 -5.18 -19.97
C LYS A 178 -4.95 -6.66 -20.35
N CYS A 179 -4.31 -7.56 -19.60
CA CYS A 179 -4.38 -9.00 -19.83
C CYS A 179 -5.82 -9.53 -19.82
N ILE A 180 -6.64 -9.08 -18.87
CA ILE A 180 -8.06 -9.49 -18.79
C ILE A 180 -8.83 -9.04 -20.04
N ARG A 181 -8.69 -7.78 -20.46
CA ARG A 181 -9.32 -7.25 -21.69
C ARG A 181 -8.86 -7.98 -22.95
N ASP A 182 -7.62 -8.43 -22.98
CA ASP A 182 -7.04 -9.21 -24.07
C ASP A 182 -7.42 -10.71 -23.99
N GLY A 183 -8.28 -11.13 -23.06
CA GLY A 183 -8.71 -12.50 -22.84
C GLY A 183 -7.64 -13.44 -22.29
N ARG A 184 -6.58 -12.88 -21.69
CA ARG A 184 -5.47 -13.67 -21.11
C ARG A 184 -5.77 -14.08 -19.69
N ASP A 185 -5.28 -15.26 -19.30
CA ASP A 185 -5.41 -15.77 -17.94
C ASP A 185 -4.41 -15.08 -16.99
N VAL A 186 -4.92 -14.54 -15.88
CA VAL A 186 -4.14 -13.77 -14.89
C VAL A 186 -4.11 -14.45 -13.52
N ARG A 187 -4.59 -15.73 -13.42
CA ARG A 187 -4.75 -16.43 -12.12
C ARG A 187 -3.49 -16.47 -11.26
N HIS A 188 -2.32 -16.52 -11.86
CA HIS A 188 -1.05 -16.60 -11.14
C HIS A 188 -0.39 -15.25 -10.87
N PHE A 189 -1.02 -14.15 -11.26
CA PHE A 189 -0.55 -12.80 -10.95
C PHE A 189 -1.22 -12.20 -9.69
N MET A 190 -2.26 -12.87 -9.18
CA MET A 190 -3.02 -12.38 -8.03
C MET A 190 -3.43 -13.53 -7.10
N PRO A 191 -3.73 -13.24 -5.83
CA PRO A 191 -4.21 -14.23 -4.87
C PRO A 191 -5.48 -14.92 -5.37
N GLU A 192 -5.55 -16.24 -5.15
CA GLU A 192 -6.57 -17.10 -5.73
C GLU A 192 -8.00 -16.63 -5.44
N GLN A 193 -8.31 -16.30 -4.18
CA GLN A 193 -9.67 -15.89 -3.80
C GLN A 193 -10.07 -14.56 -4.45
N ALA A 194 -9.13 -13.62 -4.59
CA ALA A 194 -9.37 -12.37 -5.32
C ALA A 194 -9.56 -12.63 -6.83
N PHE A 195 -8.82 -13.59 -7.41
CA PHE A 195 -8.98 -13.99 -8.80
C PHE A 195 -10.34 -14.63 -9.05
N LEU A 196 -10.78 -15.55 -8.18
CA LEU A 196 -12.08 -16.21 -8.30
C LEU A 196 -13.22 -15.20 -8.24
N TYR A 197 -13.15 -14.26 -7.30
CA TYR A 197 -14.11 -13.15 -7.20
C TYR A 197 -14.13 -12.29 -8.48
N LEU A 198 -12.95 -11.90 -8.97
CA LEU A 198 -12.83 -11.15 -10.22
C LEU A 198 -13.50 -11.85 -11.40
N LYS A 199 -13.31 -13.16 -11.53
CA LYS A 199 -13.90 -13.98 -12.61
C LYS A 199 -15.41 -14.13 -12.47
N GLU A 200 -15.92 -14.41 -11.28
CA GLU A 200 -17.34 -14.54 -10.99
C GLU A 200 -18.11 -13.28 -11.36
N HIS A 201 -17.55 -12.10 -11.02
CA HIS A 201 -18.19 -10.80 -11.27
C HIS A 201 -17.80 -10.19 -12.63
N ARG A 202 -17.02 -10.90 -13.45
CA ARG A 202 -16.54 -10.45 -14.78
C ARG A 202 -15.93 -9.05 -14.76
N LEU A 203 -15.15 -8.77 -13.73
CA LEU A 203 -14.52 -7.46 -13.54
C LEU A 203 -13.44 -7.24 -14.61
N PHE A 204 -13.38 -6.04 -15.16
CA PHE A 204 -12.45 -5.60 -16.21
C PHE A 204 -12.59 -6.30 -17.59
N GLU A 205 -13.63 -7.10 -17.83
CA GLU A 205 -13.84 -7.82 -19.11
C GLU A 205 -14.39 -6.92 -20.24
N LYS A 206 -14.64 -5.62 -19.98
CA LYS A 206 -15.19 -4.65 -20.97
C LYS A 206 -14.20 -3.60 -21.34
#